data_bf8d7b9d9aa5b28671974d176fd94807
#
_entry.id   bf8d7b9d9aa5b28671974d176fd94807
#
_cell.length_a   1.000
_cell.length_b   1.000
_cell.length_c   1.000
_cell.angle_alpha   90.00
_cell.angle_beta   90.00
_cell.angle_gamma   90.00
#
_symmetry.space_group_name_H-M   'P 1'
#
loop_
_entity.id
_entity.type
_entity.pdbx_description
1 polymer ?
#
loop_
_entity_poly.entity_id
_entity_poly.type
_entity_poly.pdbx_seq_one_letter_code
_entity_poly.pdbx_strand_id
1 'polypeptide(L)'
;MTSSNTLAAALAAVLFAGAAQAASPTIGLGGVRGPVPQAAAANDLGQRFIVKTRTSGTQARSLLSTTLSSAVARSGMQRAKAASGGLAARSAVSATVLRDMAVPGWHVVQTSRHLSDSERSAFINELKADPSVLSVQVDRLYQRLDEARVTLPRATAAAATTPNDPAYAQLQWNFHNAVGGVNAEQGWTRSTGQGVVVAVIDTGVVKDNPDLAANVLPGYDMITDHRVSRRDTDGRVAGGYDLGDWVEADYCTALGASGNAPEPSSWHGSHVSGTIAQVTNNNLATAGLAYNAKIVPVRVLGSCGGFGSDIADGMLWAAGLPVAGLPTNPNPAEVINMSLGSGAPDTCPQLYQDAIDQINAKGTIIVVAAGNSNADAGTYTMSSCNGVISVGASRVNGGRASYSNYGTRVDIAAPGGGGDVDGNPNGYIFQVLNGGTQGPTSDWQIGGMAGTSMASPHVAAAVAMVQSIATTPFTWTGMRDLLRASARPFPVAISSTTPIGAGILDVDMLLQMATTPPCAPSDSTCVPPTKTLSNKVEMRGLSSQGGDGLYSFQATAGTPVSFMTFGGTGNVAMYVSAGKTPTSSSYDARSTRAGSTTQTVRVTPSSTTTYYVRLSGSYSGLTLVGRQ
;
A
#
# COMPACT_ATOMS: atom_id res chain seq x y z
N MET A 1 -54.32 47.90 -24.68
CA MET A 1 -53.41 47.97 -25.82
C MET A 1 -52.10 47.37 -25.33
N THR A 2 -51.97 46.27 -25.61
CA THR A 2 -51.14 45.13 -25.53
C THR A 2 -49.72 45.34 -26.08
N SER A 3 -48.69 44.96 -25.39
CA SER A 3 -47.55 44.33 -26.02
C SER A 3 -46.73 43.49 -25.02
N SER A 4 -46.73 42.22 -25.25
CA SER A 4 -45.93 41.18 -24.62
C SER A 4 -44.47 41.27 -25.07
N ASN A 5 -43.52 41.13 -24.16
CA ASN A 5 -42.11 40.87 -24.50
C ASN A 5 -41.71 39.46 -24.06
N THR A 6 -41.57 38.59 -25.02
CA THR A 6 -40.94 37.27 -24.90
C THR A 6 -39.42 37.42 -25.12
N LEU A 7 -38.64 37.01 -24.16
CA LEU A 7 -37.18 36.82 -24.27
C LEU A 7 -36.90 35.44 -24.86
N ALA A 8 -36.29 35.44 -26.07
CA ALA A 8 -35.81 34.23 -26.73
C ALA A 8 -34.35 33.95 -26.32
N ALA A 9 -34.10 32.75 -25.81
CA ALA A 9 -32.76 32.24 -25.59
C ALA A 9 -32.14 31.80 -26.93
N ALA A 10 -30.98 32.34 -27.27
CA ALA A 10 -30.22 31.96 -28.46
C ALA A 10 -29.30 30.79 -28.11
N LEU A 11 -29.56 29.63 -28.73
CA LEU A 11 -28.68 28.47 -28.76
C LEU A 11 -27.68 28.66 -29.88
N ALA A 12 -26.38 28.79 -29.61
CA ALA A 12 -25.34 28.82 -30.62
C ALA A 12 -24.91 27.37 -30.95
N ALA A 13 -25.31 26.89 -32.12
CA ALA A 13 -24.80 25.67 -32.73
C ALA A 13 -23.50 26.00 -33.47
N VAL A 14 -22.38 25.37 -33.06
CA VAL A 14 -21.11 25.41 -33.79
C VAL A 14 -21.08 24.25 -34.78
N LEU A 15 -21.10 24.57 -36.04
CA LEU A 15 -20.90 23.65 -37.17
C LEU A 15 -19.41 23.27 -37.27
N PHE A 16 -19.09 21.99 -37.15
CA PHE A 16 -17.79 21.45 -37.53
C PHE A 16 -17.74 21.28 -39.04
N ALA A 17 -16.90 22.08 -39.68
CA ALA A 17 -16.48 21.87 -41.07
C ALA A 17 -15.34 20.83 -41.07
N GLY A 18 -15.49 19.80 -41.91
CA GLY A 18 -14.52 18.74 -42.06
C GLY A 18 -13.15 19.23 -42.55
N ALA A 19 -12.10 18.77 -41.93
CA ALA A 19 -10.73 18.87 -42.41
C ALA A 19 -10.26 17.50 -42.90
N ALA A 20 -9.73 17.50 -44.11
CA ALA A 20 -9.23 16.35 -44.83
C ALA A 20 -8.10 15.62 -44.06
N GLN A 21 -8.12 14.31 -44.08
CA GLN A 21 -7.03 13.45 -43.62
C GLN A 21 -5.79 13.65 -44.50
N ALA A 22 -4.73 14.19 -43.91
CA ALA A 22 -3.40 14.12 -44.49
C ALA A 22 -2.75 12.77 -44.06
N ALA A 23 -2.41 11.96 -45.04
CA ALA A 23 -1.69 10.73 -44.87
C ALA A 23 -0.28 11.01 -44.30
N SER A 24 0.05 10.41 -43.13
CA SER A 24 1.39 10.41 -42.58
C SER A 24 2.31 9.46 -43.37
N PRO A 25 3.55 9.85 -43.66
CA PRO A 25 4.50 8.96 -44.35
C PRO A 25 4.95 7.84 -43.42
N THR A 26 4.74 6.61 -43.83
CA THR A 26 5.35 5.41 -43.24
C THR A 26 6.85 5.42 -43.47
N ILE A 27 7.63 5.70 -42.46
CA ILE A 27 9.08 5.39 -42.45
C ILE A 27 9.23 3.93 -42.05
N GLY A 28 9.53 3.09 -43.03
CA GLY A 28 9.88 1.70 -42.84
C GLY A 28 11.26 1.59 -42.17
N LEU A 29 11.28 1.27 -40.89
CA LEU A 29 12.46 0.73 -40.22
C LEU A 29 12.44 -0.79 -40.40
N GLY A 30 13.17 -1.28 -41.43
CA GLY A 30 13.46 -2.67 -41.63
C GLY A 30 14.41 -3.17 -40.55
N GLY A 31 13.88 -3.59 -39.42
CA GLY A 31 14.55 -4.46 -38.47
C GLY A 31 14.10 -5.88 -38.72
N VAL A 32 14.99 -6.74 -39.15
CA VAL A 32 14.80 -8.18 -39.25
C VAL A 32 14.55 -8.69 -37.84
N ARG A 33 13.26 -8.82 -37.46
CA ARG A 33 12.88 -9.58 -36.27
C ARG A 33 13.18 -11.05 -36.59
N GLY A 34 14.12 -11.64 -35.84
CA GLY A 34 14.22 -13.10 -35.76
C GLY A 34 12.85 -13.67 -35.32
N PRO A 35 12.55 -14.93 -35.68
CA PRO A 35 11.29 -15.54 -35.31
C PRO A 35 11.14 -15.45 -33.79
N VAL A 36 10.06 -14.80 -33.34
CA VAL A 36 9.62 -14.86 -31.93
C VAL A 36 9.49 -16.34 -31.60
N PRO A 37 10.13 -16.84 -30.53
CA PRO A 37 9.96 -18.24 -30.14
C PRO A 37 8.47 -18.48 -29.98
N GLN A 38 7.94 -19.45 -30.77
CA GLN A 38 6.56 -19.88 -30.66
C GLN A 38 6.35 -20.32 -29.21
N ALA A 39 5.39 -19.71 -28.51
CA ALA A 39 5.12 -20.04 -27.12
C ALA A 39 4.99 -21.56 -26.98
N ALA A 40 5.87 -22.18 -26.22
CA ALA A 40 5.77 -23.60 -25.88
C ALA A 40 4.37 -23.84 -25.35
N ALA A 41 3.71 -24.90 -25.79
CA ALA A 41 2.37 -25.22 -25.34
C ALA A 41 2.35 -25.24 -23.81
N ALA A 42 1.34 -24.65 -23.17
CA ALA A 42 1.27 -24.48 -21.70
C ALA A 42 1.48 -25.79 -20.90
N ASN A 43 1.32 -26.94 -21.56
CA ASN A 43 1.53 -28.28 -20.99
C ASN A 43 3.02 -28.69 -20.88
N ASP A 44 3.95 -27.99 -21.55
CA ASP A 44 5.38 -28.33 -21.57
C ASP A 44 6.20 -27.59 -20.53
N LEU A 45 5.57 -26.70 -19.75
CA LEU A 45 6.23 -25.91 -18.72
C LEU A 45 6.06 -26.53 -17.33
N GLY A 46 7.15 -26.63 -16.59
CA GLY A 46 7.15 -27.19 -15.24
C GLY A 46 6.33 -26.36 -14.26
N GLN A 47 5.64 -27.02 -13.34
CA GLN A 47 4.95 -26.39 -12.23
C GLN A 47 5.90 -26.24 -11.04
N ARG A 48 5.84 -25.09 -10.36
CA ARG A 48 6.70 -24.79 -9.20
C ARG A 48 5.96 -25.11 -7.88
N PHE A 49 6.75 -25.63 -6.94
CA PHE A 49 6.33 -25.91 -5.57
C PHE A 49 7.36 -25.39 -4.61
N ILE A 50 6.93 -25.11 -3.38
CA ILE A 50 7.79 -24.73 -2.27
C ILE A 50 7.68 -25.81 -1.21
N VAL A 51 8.81 -26.39 -0.83
CA VAL A 51 8.89 -27.50 0.11
C VAL A 51 9.75 -27.13 1.31
N LYS A 52 9.22 -27.31 2.52
CA LYS A 52 9.94 -27.16 3.80
C LYS A 52 10.43 -28.52 4.28
N THR A 53 11.73 -28.65 4.52
CA THR A 53 12.35 -29.84 5.10
C THR A 53 12.68 -29.65 6.58
N ARG A 54 12.84 -30.76 7.32
CA ARG A 54 13.21 -30.73 8.77
C ARG A 54 14.63 -30.26 9.01
N THR A 55 15.50 -30.48 8.03
CA THR A 55 16.92 -30.09 8.06
C THR A 55 17.18 -29.09 6.94
N SER A 56 18.28 -28.37 7.02
CA SER A 56 18.72 -27.41 6.01
C SER A 56 20.11 -27.75 5.49
N GLY A 57 20.54 -27.10 4.41
CA GLY A 57 21.86 -27.27 3.81
C GLY A 57 21.94 -28.40 2.77
N THR A 58 23.17 -28.71 2.32
CA THR A 58 23.42 -29.62 1.19
C THR A 58 22.88 -31.02 1.39
N GLN A 59 22.93 -31.56 2.60
CA GLN A 59 22.39 -32.88 2.91
C GLN A 59 20.85 -32.90 2.78
N ALA A 60 20.16 -31.86 3.24
CA ALA A 60 18.72 -31.72 3.08
C ALA A 60 18.32 -31.68 1.59
N ARG A 61 19.07 -30.96 0.77
CA ARG A 61 18.85 -30.87 -0.68
C ARG A 61 19.00 -32.22 -1.38
N SER A 62 20.04 -32.99 -1.03
CA SER A 62 20.26 -34.35 -1.58
C SER A 62 19.13 -35.30 -1.19
N LEU A 63 18.72 -35.28 0.10
CA LEU A 63 17.60 -36.08 0.59
C LEU A 63 16.30 -35.70 -0.11
N LEU A 64 16.01 -34.40 -0.25
CA LEU A 64 14.82 -33.92 -0.94
C LEU A 64 14.78 -34.39 -2.40
N SER A 65 15.93 -34.43 -3.10
CA SER A 65 15.97 -34.94 -4.48
C SER A 65 15.54 -36.41 -4.58
N THR A 66 15.91 -37.23 -3.59
CA THR A 66 15.46 -38.63 -3.48
C THR A 66 13.96 -38.71 -3.15
N THR A 67 13.49 -37.89 -2.22
CA THR A 67 12.08 -37.78 -1.83
C THR A 67 11.21 -37.39 -3.02
N LEU A 68 11.64 -36.40 -3.84
CA LEU A 68 10.93 -35.96 -5.05
C LEU A 68 10.79 -37.13 -6.05
N SER A 69 11.88 -37.84 -6.34
CA SER A 69 11.87 -38.99 -7.26
C SER A 69 10.90 -40.08 -6.76
N SER A 70 10.92 -40.35 -5.45
CA SER A 70 10.03 -41.31 -4.82
C SER A 70 8.55 -40.88 -4.85
N ALA A 71 8.27 -39.59 -4.61
CA ALA A 71 6.90 -39.04 -4.70
C ALA A 71 6.34 -39.10 -6.11
N VAL A 72 7.15 -38.78 -7.13
CA VAL A 72 6.77 -38.93 -8.54
C VAL A 72 6.45 -40.40 -8.87
N ALA A 73 7.27 -41.33 -8.37
CA ALA A 73 7.05 -42.77 -8.57
C ALA A 73 5.75 -43.25 -7.95
N ARG A 74 5.54 -42.96 -6.66
CA ARG A 74 4.35 -43.38 -5.92
C ARG A 74 3.06 -42.72 -6.45
N SER A 75 3.14 -41.52 -6.97
CA SER A 75 2.02 -40.85 -7.66
C SER A 75 1.71 -41.43 -9.04
N GLY A 76 2.46 -42.44 -9.52
CA GLY A 76 2.26 -43.09 -10.82
C GLY A 76 2.57 -42.21 -12.04
N MET A 77 3.35 -41.14 -11.84
CA MET A 77 3.67 -40.16 -12.90
C MET A 77 4.99 -40.43 -13.64
N GLN A 78 5.76 -41.44 -13.23
CA GLN A 78 7.02 -41.83 -13.88
C GLN A 78 6.88 -42.34 -15.30
N ARG A 79 5.69 -42.76 -15.70
CA ARG A 79 5.42 -43.38 -17.01
C ARG A 79 4.53 -42.46 -17.83
N ALA A 80 4.84 -42.38 -19.13
CA ALA A 80 3.95 -41.72 -20.06
C ALA A 80 2.61 -42.47 -20.11
N LYS A 81 1.49 -41.74 -20.13
CA LYS A 81 0.15 -42.30 -20.30
C LYS A 81 -0.30 -42.06 -21.74
N ALA A 82 -0.67 -43.13 -22.44
CA ALA A 82 -1.24 -43.03 -23.78
C ALA A 82 -2.62 -42.34 -23.74
N ALA A 83 -3.00 -41.69 -24.84
CA ALA A 83 -4.34 -41.13 -25.00
C ALA A 83 -5.38 -42.26 -24.96
N SER A 84 -6.41 -42.12 -24.13
CA SER A 84 -7.53 -43.07 -24.05
C SER A 84 -8.81 -42.35 -23.63
N GLY A 85 -9.94 -42.73 -24.23
CA GLY A 85 -11.27 -42.27 -23.81
C GLY A 85 -11.46 -40.75 -23.82
N GLY A 86 -10.89 -40.03 -24.79
CA GLY A 86 -10.95 -38.55 -24.88
C GLY A 86 -9.94 -37.78 -24.05
N LEU A 87 -9.08 -38.47 -23.29
CA LEU A 87 -7.97 -37.85 -22.56
C LEU A 87 -6.72 -37.78 -23.44
N ALA A 88 -6.03 -36.61 -23.45
CA ALA A 88 -4.77 -36.42 -24.17
C ALA A 88 -3.64 -37.29 -23.59
N ALA A 89 -2.70 -37.71 -24.45
CA ALA A 89 -1.49 -38.39 -24.02
C ALA A 89 -0.68 -37.47 -23.06
N ARG A 90 -0.06 -38.05 -22.02
CA ARG A 90 0.74 -37.30 -21.06
C ARG A 90 2.14 -37.89 -20.95
N SER A 91 3.14 -37.01 -21.03
CA SER A 91 4.54 -37.38 -20.82
C SER A 91 4.81 -37.77 -19.36
N ALA A 92 5.89 -38.54 -19.15
CA ALA A 92 6.40 -38.82 -17.82
C ALA A 92 6.80 -37.53 -17.10
N VAL A 93 6.70 -37.52 -15.76
CA VAL A 93 7.09 -36.39 -14.92
C VAL A 93 8.40 -36.70 -14.23
N SER A 94 9.28 -35.72 -14.17
CA SER A 94 10.38 -35.62 -13.20
C SER A 94 10.19 -34.39 -12.34
N ALA A 95 10.79 -34.36 -11.15
CA ALA A 95 10.81 -33.21 -10.27
C ALA A 95 12.22 -32.95 -9.76
N THR A 96 12.66 -31.70 -9.76
CA THR A 96 14.01 -31.29 -9.37
C THR A 96 13.98 -30.12 -8.40
N VAL A 97 14.99 -30.02 -7.54
CA VAL A 97 15.20 -28.84 -6.68
C VAL A 97 15.87 -27.77 -7.53
N LEU A 98 15.15 -26.66 -7.79
CA LEU A 98 15.70 -25.51 -8.50
C LEU A 98 16.72 -24.75 -7.65
N ARG A 99 16.33 -24.40 -6.44
CA ARG A 99 17.18 -23.63 -5.53
C ARG A 99 16.73 -23.76 -4.08
N ASP A 100 17.64 -23.47 -3.17
CA ASP A 100 17.32 -23.21 -1.79
C ASP A 100 16.79 -21.78 -1.65
N MET A 101 15.96 -21.54 -0.63
CA MET A 101 15.43 -20.22 -0.31
C MET A 101 16.25 -19.57 0.81
N ALA A 102 16.10 -18.27 0.97
CA ALA A 102 16.72 -17.52 2.06
C ALA A 102 16.16 -17.93 3.43
N VAL A 103 14.87 -18.30 3.50
CA VAL A 103 14.28 -18.89 4.70
C VAL A 103 14.84 -20.31 4.89
N PRO A 104 15.53 -20.62 6.01
CA PRO A 104 16.18 -21.92 6.21
C PRO A 104 15.21 -23.10 6.09
N GLY A 105 15.64 -24.14 5.39
CA GLY A 105 14.88 -25.37 5.20
C GLY A 105 13.79 -25.30 4.12
N TRP A 106 13.60 -24.15 3.46
CA TRP A 106 12.68 -24.01 2.34
C TRP A 106 13.41 -24.15 1.01
N HIS A 107 12.78 -24.82 0.04
CA HIS A 107 13.32 -25.13 -1.26
C HIS A 107 12.29 -24.89 -2.34
N VAL A 108 12.71 -24.32 -3.48
CA VAL A 108 11.88 -24.25 -4.69
C VAL A 108 12.12 -25.50 -5.52
N VAL A 109 11.04 -26.17 -5.87
CA VAL A 109 11.01 -27.41 -6.65
C VAL A 109 10.23 -27.19 -7.93
N GLN A 110 10.65 -27.80 -9.03
CA GLN A 110 9.93 -27.74 -10.31
C GLN A 110 9.74 -29.13 -10.89
N THR A 111 8.54 -29.38 -11.42
CA THR A 111 8.25 -30.54 -12.25
C THR A 111 8.59 -30.30 -13.71
N SER A 112 8.83 -31.36 -14.47
CA SER A 112 9.21 -31.24 -15.90
C SER A 112 8.06 -30.76 -16.80
N ARG A 113 6.81 -30.82 -16.35
CA ARG A 113 5.60 -30.29 -16.99
C ARG A 113 4.58 -29.85 -15.96
N HIS A 114 3.57 -29.13 -16.41
CA HIS A 114 2.43 -28.80 -15.57
C HIS A 114 1.63 -30.06 -15.17
N LEU A 115 1.21 -30.15 -13.92
CA LEU A 115 0.44 -31.25 -13.37
C LEU A 115 -1.07 -30.93 -13.47
N SER A 116 -1.89 -31.93 -13.77
CA SER A 116 -3.33 -31.81 -13.56
C SER A 116 -3.65 -31.72 -12.07
N ASP A 117 -4.85 -31.29 -11.73
CA ASP A 117 -5.29 -31.15 -10.33
C ASP A 117 -5.16 -32.46 -9.54
N SER A 118 -5.48 -33.59 -10.16
CA SER A 118 -5.34 -34.90 -9.54
C SER A 118 -3.89 -35.30 -9.35
N GLU A 119 -3.01 -35.06 -10.35
CA GLU A 119 -1.57 -35.32 -10.26
C GLU A 119 -0.92 -34.42 -9.22
N ARG A 120 -1.27 -33.13 -9.20
CA ARG A 120 -0.80 -32.17 -8.22
C ARG A 120 -1.16 -32.56 -6.80
N SER A 121 -2.43 -32.95 -6.58
CA SER A 121 -2.89 -33.41 -5.27
C SER A 121 -2.18 -34.68 -4.82
N ALA A 122 -2.01 -35.67 -5.73
CA ALA A 122 -1.27 -36.89 -5.45
C ALA A 122 0.19 -36.60 -5.09
N PHE A 123 0.88 -35.76 -5.88
CA PHE A 123 2.27 -35.36 -5.64
C PHE A 123 2.46 -34.67 -4.28
N ILE A 124 1.59 -33.72 -3.95
CA ILE A 124 1.61 -33.01 -2.66
C ILE A 124 1.38 -34.00 -1.50
N ASN A 125 0.43 -34.93 -1.62
CA ASN A 125 0.15 -35.91 -0.58
C ASN A 125 1.31 -36.87 -0.37
N GLU A 126 1.97 -37.33 -1.43
CA GLU A 126 3.15 -38.19 -1.34
C GLU A 126 4.34 -37.48 -0.68
N LEU A 127 4.53 -36.18 -0.98
CA LEU A 127 5.57 -35.37 -0.33
C LEU A 127 5.25 -35.16 1.16
N LYS A 128 3.99 -34.85 1.50
CA LYS A 128 3.57 -34.66 2.90
C LYS A 128 3.66 -35.94 3.74
N ALA A 129 3.57 -37.10 3.10
CA ALA A 129 3.72 -38.41 3.76
C ALA A 129 5.18 -38.73 4.12
N ASP A 130 6.17 -38.04 3.51
CA ASP A 130 7.57 -38.26 3.82
C ASP A 130 7.94 -37.55 5.15
N PRO A 131 8.51 -38.30 6.13
CA PRO A 131 8.82 -37.73 7.45
C PRO A 131 9.88 -36.61 7.43
N SER A 132 10.68 -36.49 6.35
CA SER A 132 11.65 -35.40 6.20
C SER A 132 11.02 -34.08 5.77
N VAL A 133 9.77 -34.10 5.28
CA VAL A 133 9.03 -32.94 4.79
C VAL A 133 8.11 -32.38 5.88
N LEU A 134 8.18 -31.07 6.10
CA LEU A 134 7.34 -30.36 7.07
C LEU A 134 6.14 -29.68 6.41
N SER A 135 6.33 -29.14 5.21
CA SER A 135 5.29 -28.41 4.47
C SER A 135 5.52 -28.49 2.96
N VAL A 136 4.44 -28.51 2.21
CA VAL A 136 4.45 -28.43 0.75
C VAL A 136 3.32 -27.50 0.31
N GLN A 137 3.64 -26.54 -0.54
CA GLN A 137 2.67 -25.62 -1.14
C GLN A 137 3.01 -25.37 -2.61
N VAL A 138 2.02 -25.00 -3.41
CA VAL A 138 2.26 -24.51 -4.78
C VAL A 138 2.92 -23.14 -4.70
N ASP A 139 3.94 -22.89 -5.51
CA ASP A 139 4.55 -21.56 -5.67
C ASP A 139 3.66 -20.74 -6.59
N ARG A 140 2.74 -19.97 -6.00
CA ARG A 140 1.71 -19.21 -6.70
C ARG A 140 2.22 -17.86 -7.17
N LEU A 141 1.54 -17.30 -8.16
CA LEU A 141 1.71 -15.91 -8.57
C LEU A 141 0.83 -14.99 -7.71
N TYR A 142 1.43 -13.94 -7.18
CA TYR A 142 0.78 -12.86 -6.45
C TYR A 142 0.69 -11.62 -7.33
N GLN A 143 -0.28 -10.75 -7.07
CA GLN A 143 -0.64 -9.62 -7.93
C GLN A 143 -0.43 -8.30 -7.21
N ARG A 144 -0.24 -7.20 -7.98
CA ARG A 144 -0.43 -5.85 -7.47
C ARG A 144 -1.89 -5.62 -7.08
N LEU A 145 -2.16 -4.65 -6.21
CA LEU A 145 -3.50 -4.37 -5.67
C LEU A 145 -3.96 -2.95 -6.03
N ASP A 146 -4.14 -2.67 -7.33
CA ASP A 146 -4.78 -1.48 -7.87
C ASP A 146 -6.19 -1.80 -8.42
N GLU A 147 -7.11 -0.83 -8.36
CA GLU A 147 -8.50 -0.96 -8.83
C GLU A 147 -8.74 -0.21 -10.14
N ALA A 148 -8.29 1.06 -10.20
CA ALA A 148 -8.57 1.93 -11.33
C ALA A 148 -7.39 2.87 -11.56
N ARG A 149 -7.22 3.26 -12.81
CA ARG A 149 -6.16 4.17 -13.25
C ARG A 149 -6.69 5.24 -14.18
N VAL A 150 -6.11 6.44 -14.10
CA VAL A 150 -6.35 7.56 -15.02
C VAL A 150 -5.01 8.28 -15.25
N THR A 151 -4.83 8.81 -16.45
CA THR A 151 -3.68 9.67 -16.78
C THR A 151 -4.18 11.08 -17.13
N LEU A 152 -3.46 12.08 -16.66
CA LEU A 152 -3.72 13.48 -16.95
C LEU A 152 -2.57 14.07 -17.76
N PRO A 153 -2.83 15.02 -18.67
CA PRO A 153 -1.78 15.81 -19.29
C PRO A 153 -0.94 16.49 -18.19
N ARG A 154 0.34 16.73 -18.50
CA ARG A 154 1.28 17.37 -17.56
C ARG A 154 0.67 18.67 -17.01
N ALA A 155 0.61 18.78 -15.67
CA ALA A 155 0.12 19.99 -15.02
C ALA A 155 1.02 21.18 -15.34
N THR A 156 0.39 22.30 -15.73
CA THR A 156 1.08 23.60 -15.86
C THR A 156 1.22 24.22 -14.46
N ALA A 157 2.33 24.91 -14.22
CA ALA A 157 2.66 25.52 -12.94
C ALA A 157 1.49 26.31 -12.34
N ALA A 158 1.07 25.93 -11.14
CA ALA A 158 0.21 26.73 -10.28
C ALA A 158 1.04 27.74 -9.49
N ALA A 159 0.40 28.79 -8.94
CA ALA A 159 1.06 29.78 -8.10
C ALA A 159 1.76 29.11 -6.92
N ALA A 160 2.92 29.64 -6.51
CA ALA A 160 3.78 29.10 -5.46
C ALA A 160 3.02 28.86 -4.14
N THR A 161 2.78 27.59 -3.86
CA THR A 161 2.36 27.08 -2.55
C THR A 161 3.48 26.21 -1.99
N THR A 162 3.43 25.85 -0.74
CA THR A 162 4.40 24.92 -0.14
C THR A 162 3.68 23.58 0.08
N PRO A 163 4.08 22.47 -0.58
CA PRO A 163 5.14 22.30 -1.61
C PRO A 163 4.90 23.08 -2.91
N ASN A 164 6.03 23.42 -3.60
CA ASN A 164 5.97 24.16 -4.87
C ASN A 164 5.76 23.26 -6.11
N ASP A 165 5.49 22.00 -5.89
CA ASP A 165 5.25 20.98 -6.93
C ASP A 165 3.90 21.27 -7.62
N PRO A 166 3.86 21.44 -8.95
CA PRO A 166 2.70 22.03 -9.65
C PRO A 166 1.37 21.29 -9.45
N ALA A 167 1.40 19.97 -9.28
CA ALA A 167 0.19 19.17 -9.09
C ALA A 167 -0.27 19.08 -7.63
N TYR A 168 0.55 19.53 -6.66
CA TYR A 168 0.28 19.34 -5.24
C TYR A 168 -1.09 19.87 -4.81
N ALA A 169 -1.32 21.15 -4.97
CA ALA A 169 -2.54 21.79 -4.47
C ALA A 169 -3.82 21.30 -5.16
N GLN A 170 -3.74 20.86 -6.41
CA GLN A 170 -4.91 20.49 -7.20
C GLN A 170 -5.22 18.99 -7.14
N LEU A 171 -4.20 18.13 -7.09
CA LEU A 171 -4.35 16.68 -7.26
C LEU A 171 -4.01 15.87 -6.02
N GLN A 172 -3.15 16.36 -5.12
CA GLN A 172 -2.68 15.57 -3.98
C GLN A 172 -3.48 15.84 -2.69
N TRP A 173 -4.83 15.77 -2.79
CA TRP A 173 -5.75 15.89 -1.65
C TRP A 173 -5.37 14.97 -0.48
N ASN A 174 -4.77 13.83 -0.78
CA ASN A 174 -4.32 12.82 0.16
C ASN A 174 -3.36 13.37 1.22
N PHE A 175 -2.64 14.45 0.93
CA PHE A 175 -1.71 15.07 1.88
C PHE A 175 -2.36 16.20 2.70
N HIS A 176 -3.14 17.07 2.06
CA HIS A 176 -3.58 18.33 2.68
C HIS A 176 -5.10 18.44 2.95
N ASN A 177 -5.92 17.53 2.40
CA ASN A 177 -7.37 17.64 2.60
C ASN A 177 -7.74 17.43 4.07
N ALA A 178 -8.43 18.40 4.68
CA ALA A 178 -8.78 18.39 6.09
C ALA A 178 -9.71 17.22 6.50
N VAL A 179 -10.44 16.63 5.54
CA VAL A 179 -11.41 15.55 5.80
C VAL A 179 -10.77 14.18 5.59
N GLY A 180 -10.26 13.91 4.39
CA GLY A 180 -9.74 12.60 4.00
C GLY A 180 -8.22 12.51 3.92
N GLY A 181 -7.49 13.63 3.95
CA GLY A 181 -6.02 13.68 3.86
C GLY A 181 -5.32 13.28 5.17
N VAL A 182 -4.00 13.21 5.16
CA VAL A 182 -3.19 12.69 6.28
C VAL A 182 -2.54 13.77 7.15
N ASN A 183 -2.88 15.06 6.99
CA ASN A 183 -2.27 16.20 7.70
C ASN A 183 -0.74 16.29 7.47
N ALA A 184 -0.29 16.08 6.23
CA ALA A 184 1.12 16.02 5.90
C ALA A 184 1.84 17.34 6.18
N GLU A 185 1.26 18.50 5.83
CA GLU A 185 1.89 19.82 5.98
C GLU A 185 2.29 20.13 7.44
N GLN A 186 1.45 19.75 8.40
CA GLN A 186 1.79 19.88 9.82
C GLN A 186 2.87 18.86 10.22
N GLY A 187 2.76 17.63 9.73
CA GLY A 187 3.76 16.58 9.97
C GLY A 187 5.16 16.95 9.45
N TRP A 188 5.26 17.58 8.29
CA TRP A 188 6.54 18.01 7.71
C TRP A 188 7.30 19.04 8.55
N THR A 189 6.64 19.75 9.44
CA THR A 189 7.31 20.63 10.42
C THR A 189 8.13 19.83 11.44
N ARG A 190 7.89 18.52 11.58
CA ARG A 190 8.54 17.63 12.54
C ARG A 190 9.50 16.64 11.90
N SER A 191 9.13 16.04 10.79
CA SER A 191 9.92 15.04 10.09
C SER A 191 9.57 14.98 8.61
N THR A 192 10.58 14.68 7.80
CA THR A 192 10.45 14.41 6.35
C THR A 192 11.01 13.04 5.97
N GLY A 193 11.31 12.18 6.97
CA GLY A 193 11.85 10.85 6.78
C GLY A 193 13.35 10.77 6.50
N GLN A 194 14.09 11.84 6.74
CA GLN A 194 15.54 11.91 6.43
C GLN A 194 16.32 10.80 7.14
N GLY A 195 17.21 10.13 6.40
CA GLY A 195 18.11 9.10 6.92
C GLY A 195 17.49 7.69 6.98
N VAL A 196 16.21 7.54 6.62
CA VAL A 196 15.51 6.24 6.64
C VAL A 196 15.42 5.66 5.23
N VAL A 197 15.59 4.35 5.13
CA VAL A 197 15.45 3.58 3.89
C VAL A 197 14.11 2.83 3.91
N VAL A 198 13.32 2.99 2.86
CA VAL A 198 12.09 2.24 2.63
C VAL A 198 12.29 1.31 1.43
N ALA A 199 12.16 0.01 1.63
CA ALA A 199 12.12 -0.92 0.51
C ALA A 199 10.69 -1.01 -0.05
N VAL A 200 10.58 -0.88 -1.36
CA VAL A 200 9.31 -1.08 -2.09
C VAL A 200 9.39 -2.40 -2.85
N ILE A 201 8.66 -3.39 -2.35
CA ILE A 201 8.58 -4.75 -2.92
C ILE A 201 7.40 -4.78 -3.89
N ASP A 202 7.67 -4.61 -5.19
CA ASP A 202 6.65 -4.31 -6.20
C ASP A 202 7.15 -4.62 -7.63
N THR A 203 6.62 -3.91 -8.66
CA THR A 203 7.07 -4.02 -10.07
C THR A 203 8.45 -3.40 -10.32
N GLY A 204 9.06 -2.78 -9.31
CA GLY A 204 10.28 -1.98 -9.44
C GLY A 204 10.00 -0.50 -9.67
N VAL A 205 11.03 0.26 -10.02
CA VAL A 205 10.91 1.69 -10.37
C VAL A 205 11.46 1.95 -11.76
N VAL A 206 10.87 2.86 -12.52
CA VAL A 206 11.45 3.30 -13.79
C VAL A 206 12.71 4.13 -13.49
N LYS A 207 13.85 3.68 -14.02
CA LYS A 207 15.20 4.13 -13.64
C LYS A 207 15.40 5.65 -13.67
N ASP A 208 14.90 6.29 -14.73
CA ASP A 208 15.17 7.70 -15.01
C ASP A 208 13.95 8.60 -14.71
N ASN A 209 13.10 8.19 -13.74
CA ASN A 209 11.96 9.02 -13.30
C ASN A 209 12.49 10.37 -12.78
N PRO A 210 12.20 11.49 -13.47
CA PRO A 210 12.83 12.78 -13.21
C PRO A 210 12.48 13.35 -11.83
N ASP A 211 11.41 12.87 -11.24
CA ASP A 211 10.86 13.36 -9.98
C ASP A 211 11.04 12.35 -8.81
N LEU A 212 11.71 11.23 -9.06
CA LEU A 212 11.93 10.18 -8.05
C LEU A 212 13.39 9.72 -7.96
N ALA A 213 14.13 9.71 -9.08
CA ALA A 213 15.43 9.06 -9.20
C ALA A 213 16.48 9.52 -8.17
N ALA A 214 16.44 10.78 -7.73
CA ALA A 214 17.35 11.32 -6.70
C ALA A 214 17.16 10.67 -5.32
N ASN A 215 16.00 10.06 -5.07
CA ASN A 215 15.70 9.34 -3.83
C ASN A 215 15.81 7.82 -3.95
N VAL A 216 16.18 7.29 -5.13
CA VAL A 216 16.30 5.85 -5.38
C VAL A 216 17.73 5.38 -5.13
N LEU A 217 17.89 4.39 -4.26
CA LEU A 217 19.13 3.67 -4.01
C LEU A 217 19.22 2.41 -4.89
N PRO A 218 20.40 1.81 -5.01
CA PRO A 218 20.54 0.53 -5.71
C PRO A 218 19.63 -0.54 -5.13
N GLY A 219 18.79 -1.13 -5.96
CA GLY A 219 17.87 -2.20 -5.64
C GLY A 219 18.24 -3.52 -6.30
N TYR A 220 17.28 -4.44 -6.36
CA TYR A 220 17.49 -5.75 -6.97
C TYR A 220 16.21 -6.29 -7.66
N ASP A 221 16.36 -6.90 -8.82
CA ASP A 221 15.29 -7.64 -9.49
C ASP A 221 15.38 -9.11 -9.04
N MET A 222 14.43 -9.54 -8.23
CA MET A 222 14.35 -10.86 -7.62
C MET A 222 13.64 -11.89 -8.50
N ILE A 223 13.03 -11.47 -9.60
CA ILE A 223 12.27 -12.35 -10.47
C ILE A 223 13.23 -13.36 -11.13
N THR A 224 12.98 -14.64 -10.91
CA THR A 224 13.82 -15.71 -11.44
C THR A 224 13.45 -16.15 -12.86
N ASP A 225 12.18 -15.97 -13.26
CA ASP A 225 11.64 -16.40 -14.56
C ASP A 225 11.65 -15.24 -15.56
N HIS A 226 12.31 -15.40 -16.71
CA HIS A 226 12.41 -14.39 -17.76
C HIS A 226 11.05 -13.99 -18.35
N ARG A 227 10.08 -14.89 -18.36
CA ARG A 227 8.72 -14.62 -18.86
C ARG A 227 7.96 -13.66 -17.94
N VAL A 228 8.21 -13.72 -16.64
CA VAL A 228 7.67 -12.78 -15.65
C VAL A 228 8.43 -11.46 -15.71
N SER A 229 9.77 -11.52 -15.75
CA SER A 229 10.61 -10.32 -15.71
C SER A 229 10.69 -9.54 -17.01
N ARG A 230 10.32 -10.15 -18.15
CA ARG A 230 10.52 -9.60 -19.51
C ARG A 230 12.01 -9.38 -19.85
N ARG A 231 12.94 -10.01 -19.14
CA ARG A 231 14.36 -10.08 -19.50
C ARG A 231 14.61 -11.21 -20.51
N ASP A 232 15.75 -11.17 -21.20
CA ASP A 232 16.10 -12.18 -22.18
C ASP A 232 16.46 -13.54 -21.54
N THR A 233 16.84 -13.53 -20.26
CA THR A 233 17.32 -14.73 -19.54
C THR A 233 16.72 -14.84 -18.15
N ASP A 234 16.65 -16.07 -17.66
CA ASP A 234 16.34 -16.39 -16.27
C ASP A 234 17.40 -15.87 -15.30
N GLY A 235 17.04 -15.80 -14.03
CA GLY A 235 17.92 -15.42 -12.94
C GLY A 235 17.64 -14.00 -12.42
N ARG A 236 18.25 -13.67 -11.31
CA ARG A 236 18.10 -12.39 -10.60
C ARG A 236 19.21 -11.42 -10.99
N VAL A 237 18.91 -10.12 -11.05
CA VAL A 237 19.88 -9.10 -11.45
C VAL A 237 19.81 -7.86 -10.55
N ALA A 238 20.95 -7.16 -10.43
CA ALA A 238 21.01 -5.88 -9.73
C ALA A 238 20.17 -4.81 -10.43
N GLY A 239 19.61 -3.87 -9.67
CA GLY A 239 18.93 -2.67 -10.16
C GLY A 239 17.54 -2.46 -9.59
N GLY A 240 16.66 -3.45 -9.61
CA GLY A 240 15.26 -3.29 -9.17
C GLY A 240 14.44 -2.37 -10.09
N TYR A 241 14.85 -2.26 -11.37
CA TYR A 241 14.21 -1.39 -12.35
C TYR A 241 13.00 -2.05 -12.99
N ASP A 242 11.93 -1.26 -13.14
CA ASP A 242 10.71 -1.66 -13.82
C ASP A 242 10.94 -1.68 -15.34
N LEU A 243 10.86 -2.86 -15.93
CA LEU A 243 10.98 -3.07 -17.38
C LEU A 243 9.60 -3.12 -18.05
N GLY A 244 8.53 -2.98 -17.26
CA GLY A 244 7.15 -3.17 -17.64
C GLY A 244 6.60 -4.51 -17.18
N ASP A 245 5.29 -4.54 -16.97
CA ASP A 245 4.52 -5.71 -16.53
C ASP A 245 3.34 -6.02 -17.48
N TRP A 246 3.40 -5.52 -18.73
CA TRP A 246 2.36 -5.74 -19.74
C TRP A 246 2.17 -7.22 -20.05
N VAL A 247 0.97 -7.56 -20.51
CA VAL A 247 0.64 -8.90 -20.97
C VAL A 247 -0.16 -8.84 -22.28
N GLU A 248 0.09 -9.79 -23.16
CA GLU A 248 -0.73 -10.09 -24.32
C GLU A 248 -1.89 -11.00 -23.90
N ALA A 249 -2.92 -11.15 -24.74
CA ALA A 249 -4.01 -12.07 -24.49
C ALA A 249 -3.47 -13.50 -24.22
N ASP A 250 -3.98 -14.12 -23.16
CA ASP A 250 -3.65 -15.49 -22.74
C ASP A 250 -2.16 -15.77 -22.40
N TYR A 251 -1.34 -14.70 -22.30
CA TYR A 251 0.07 -14.84 -21.99
C TYR A 251 0.33 -15.60 -20.67
N CYS A 252 -0.50 -15.34 -19.67
CA CYS A 252 -0.32 -15.89 -18.32
C CYS A 252 -0.64 -17.40 -18.23
N THR A 253 -1.30 -17.96 -19.21
CA THR A 253 -1.57 -19.43 -19.25
C THR A 253 -0.27 -20.25 -19.31
N ALA A 254 0.77 -19.72 -19.96
CA ALA A 254 2.11 -20.33 -20.00
C ALA A 254 2.79 -20.41 -18.62
N LEU A 255 2.32 -19.62 -17.65
CA LEU A 255 2.81 -19.62 -16.26
C LEU A 255 1.87 -20.37 -15.31
N GLY A 256 0.85 -21.05 -15.85
CA GLY A 256 -0.11 -21.82 -15.07
C GLY A 256 -1.24 -20.97 -14.44
N ALA A 257 -1.39 -19.72 -14.84
CA ALA A 257 -2.52 -18.87 -14.46
C ALA A 257 -3.71 -19.06 -15.42
N SER A 258 -4.85 -18.46 -15.09
CA SER A 258 -6.00 -18.37 -16.00
C SER A 258 -5.65 -17.50 -17.21
N GLY A 259 -6.42 -17.66 -18.31
CA GLY A 259 -6.34 -16.75 -19.44
C GLY A 259 -6.58 -15.30 -19.03
N ASN A 260 -5.89 -14.37 -19.68
CA ASN A 260 -5.97 -12.95 -19.40
C ASN A 260 -6.28 -12.14 -20.68
N ALA A 261 -6.93 -11.00 -20.49
CA ALA A 261 -6.99 -9.97 -21.51
C ALA A 261 -5.63 -9.28 -21.66
N PRO A 262 -5.32 -8.65 -22.82
CA PRO A 262 -4.11 -7.84 -22.93
C PRO A 262 -4.19 -6.60 -22.02
N GLU A 263 -3.10 -6.32 -21.32
CA GLU A 263 -2.98 -5.15 -20.45
C GLU A 263 -1.66 -4.42 -20.71
N PRO A 264 -1.65 -3.08 -20.71
CA PRO A 264 -0.43 -2.30 -20.76
C PRO A 264 0.33 -2.35 -19.43
N SER A 265 1.60 -1.92 -19.45
CA SER A 265 2.41 -1.76 -18.25
C SER A 265 1.77 -0.82 -17.24
N SER A 266 1.84 -1.19 -15.98
CA SER A 266 1.18 -0.47 -14.88
C SER A 266 2.04 0.64 -14.30
N TRP A 267 3.36 0.47 -14.25
CA TRP A 267 4.32 1.34 -13.55
C TRP A 267 3.99 1.47 -12.06
N HIS A 268 3.36 0.45 -11.49
CA HIS A 268 2.76 0.46 -10.16
C HIS A 268 3.80 0.74 -9.07
N GLY A 269 4.96 0.09 -9.10
CA GLY A 269 6.02 0.32 -8.12
C GLY A 269 6.60 1.74 -8.15
N SER A 270 6.63 2.39 -9.33
CA SER A 270 7.00 3.81 -9.45
C SER A 270 5.98 4.72 -8.77
N HIS A 271 4.68 4.45 -8.94
CA HIS A 271 3.60 5.19 -8.30
C HIS A 271 3.64 5.05 -6.76
N VAL A 272 3.77 3.82 -6.28
CA VAL A 272 3.89 3.50 -4.86
C VAL A 272 5.12 4.18 -4.24
N SER A 273 6.27 4.10 -4.91
CA SER A 273 7.51 4.77 -4.47
C SER A 273 7.38 6.28 -4.46
N GLY A 274 6.67 6.85 -5.43
CA GLY A 274 6.37 8.28 -5.50
C GLY A 274 5.54 8.76 -4.31
N THR A 275 4.51 8.01 -3.92
CA THR A 275 3.71 8.35 -2.72
C THR A 275 4.57 8.40 -1.46
N ILE A 276 5.60 7.54 -1.36
CA ILE A 276 6.54 7.54 -0.23
C ILE A 276 7.51 8.71 -0.33
N ALA A 277 8.27 8.83 -1.42
CA ALA A 277 9.46 9.66 -1.47
C ALA A 277 9.68 10.38 -2.82
N GLN A 278 8.61 10.81 -3.50
CA GLN A 278 8.74 11.72 -4.64
C GLN A 278 9.55 12.95 -4.21
N VAL A 279 10.44 13.42 -5.07
CA VAL A 279 11.26 14.60 -4.77
C VAL A 279 10.34 15.81 -4.65
N THR A 280 10.35 16.46 -3.52
CA THR A 280 9.42 17.53 -3.17
C THR A 280 10.11 18.88 -3.16
N ASN A 281 9.40 19.95 -3.48
CA ASN A 281 9.92 21.33 -3.60
C ASN A 281 10.98 21.50 -4.72
N ASN A 282 10.80 20.81 -5.84
CA ASN A 282 11.70 20.86 -7.00
C ASN A 282 11.06 21.51 -8.25
N ASN A 283 9.85 22.07 -8.13
CA ASN A 283 9.03 22.60 -9.25
C ASN A 283 8.65 21.54 -10.30
N LEU A 284 8.67 20.26 -9.95
CA LEU A 284 8.23 19.19 -10.83
C LEU A 284 6.96 18.55 -10.27
N ALA A 285 6.19 17.97 -11.10
CA ALA A 285 4.93 17.26 -10.96
C ALA A 285 4.30 17.16 -9.55
N THR A 286 4.78 16.25 -8.68
CA THR A 286 4.09 15.81 -7.45
C THR A 286 5.04 15.69 -6.26
N ALA A 287 4.50 15.73 -5.04
CA ALA A 287 5.22 15.54 -3.78
C ALA A 287 5.15 14.09 -3.27
N GLY A 288 6.13 13.69 -2.44
CA GLY A 288 6.10 12.49 -1.63
C GLY A 288 5.88 12.80 -0.15
N LEU A 289 5.34 11.86 0.63
CA LEU A 289 5.04 12.10 2.05
C LEU A 289 6.31 12.13 2.91
N ALA A 290 7.21 11.17 2.74
CA ALA A 290 8.53 11.12 3.40
C ALA A 290 9.63 11.48 2.38
N TYR A 291 9.56 12.68 1.80
CA TYR A 291 10.32 13.08 0.62
C TYR A 291 11.84 13.14 0.81
N ASN A 292 12.36 13.04 2.03
CA ASN A 292 13.79 12.91 2.33
C ASN A 292 14.21 11.49 2.72
N ALA A 293 13.27 10.52 2.76
CA ALA A 293 13.59 9.11 2.84
C ALA A 293 14.19 8.60 1.52
N LYS A 294 14.83 7.45 1.57
CA LYS A 294 15.38 6.78 0.38
C LYS A 294 14.62 5.51 0.06
N ILE A 295 14.46 5.21 -1.23
CA ILE A 295 13.78 4.03 -1.74
C ILE A 295 14.81 3.00 -2.20
N VAL A 296 14.69 1.76 -1.72
CA VAL A 296 15.33 0.58 -2.31
C VAL A 296 14.27 -0.19 -3.08
N PRO A 297 14.27 -0.14 -4.42
CA PRO A 297 13.33 -0.91 -5.22
C PRO A 297 13.71 -2.39 -5.22
N VAL A 298 12.77 -3.25 -4.85
CA VAL A 298 12.90 -4.71 -4.91
C VAL A 298 11.85 -5.22 -5.88
N ARG A 299 12.27 -5.48 -7.11
CA ARG A 299 11.36 -5.93 -8.15
C ARG A 299 11.05 -7.40 -7.97
N VAL A 300 9.80 -7.71 -7.70
CA VAL A 300 9.28 -9.06 -7.52
C VAL A 300 8.09 -9.35 -8.42
N LEU A 301 7.44 -8.30 -8.95
CA LEU A 301 6.29 -8.38 -9.85
C LEU A 301 6.72 -7.98 -11.27
N GLY A 302 6.18 -8.70 -12.24
CA GLY A 302 6.29 -8.41 -13.66
C GLY A 302 5.04 -8.88 -14.38
N SER A 303 5.16 -9.34 -15.63
CA SER A 303 4.03 -9.90 -16.37
C SER A 303 3.39 -11.05 -15.59
N CYS A 304 2.08 -11.02 -15.45
CA CYS A 304 1.28 -11.99 -14.69
C CYS A 304 1.49 -11.98 -13.16
N GLY A 305 2.19 -11.00 -12.60
CA GLY A 305 2.47 -10.92 -11.15
C GLY A 305 3.87 -11.43 -10.77
N GLY A 306 4.01 -12.10 -9.62
CA GLY A 306 5.29 -12.61 -9.13
C GLY A 306 5.18 -13.89 -8.33
N PHE A 307 6.16 -14.78 -8.45
CA PHE A 307 6.18 -16.02 -7.69
C PHE A 307 6.40 -15.75 -6.19
N GLY A 308 5.63 -16.45 -5.35
CA GLY A 308 5.72 -16.31 -3.90
C GLY A 308 7.12 -16.57 -3.33
N SER A 309 7.87 -17.48 -3.92
CA SER A 309 9.24 -17.74 -3.53
C SER A 309 10.21 -16.59 -3.84
N ASP A 310 10.00 -15.86 -4.94
CA ASP A 310 10.81 -14.69 -5.30
C ASP A 310 10.47 -13.49 -4.40
N ILE A 311 9.19 -13.32 -4.07
CA ILE A 311 8.71 -12.30 -3.12
C ILE A 311 9.31 -12.53 -1.73
N ALA A 312 9.25 -13.77 -1.19
CA ALA A 312 9.77 -14.07 0.15
C ALA A 312 11.29 -13.82 0.25
N ASP A 313 12.07 -14.23 -0.77
CA ASP A 313 13.50 -13.92 -0.81
C ASP A 313 13.76 -12.41 -0.96
N GLY A 314 12.92 -11.70 -1.72
CA GLY A 314 12.98 -10.24 -1.86
C GLY A 314 12.74 -9.51 -0.53
N MET A 315 11.78 -9.96 0.26
CA MET A 315 11.52 -9.43 1.60
C MET A 315 12.75 -9.56 2.52
N LEU A 316 13.37 -10.74 2.55
CA LEU A 316 14.55 -10.98 3.37
C LEU A 316 15.75 -10.16 2.91
N TRP A 317 16.00 -10.08 1.59
CA TRP A 317 17.07 -9.25 1.02
C TRP A 317 16.87 -7.77 1.36
N ALA A 318 15.64 -7.26 1.24
CA ALA A 318 15.29 -5.88 1.58
C ALA A 318 15.67 -5.52 3.02
N ALA A 319 15.42 -6.43 3.97
CA ALA A 319 15.79 -6.28 5.39
C ALA A 319 17.29 -6.51 5.68
N GLY A 320 18.12 -6.76 4.66
CA GLY A 320 19.56 -7.02 4.81
C GLY A 320 19.88 -8.43 5.29
N LEU A 321 18.95 -9.37 5.18
CA LEU A 321 19.19 -10.78 5.46
C LEU A 321 19.82 -11.47 4.24
N PRO A 322 20.70 -12.47 4.43
CA PRO A 322 21.41 -13.11 3.33
C PRO A 322 20.45 -13.92 2.44
N VAL A 323 20.60 -13.77 1.13
CA VAL A 323 19.94 -14.59 0.11
C VAL A 323 21.01 -15.30 -0.71
N ALA A 324 20.95 -16.62 -0.77
CA ALA A 324 21.96 -17.41 -1.46
C ALA A 324 22.15 -16.99 -2.94
N GLY A 325 23.40 -16.79 -3.34
CA GLY A 325 23.75 -16.38 -4.71
C GLY A 325 23.59 -14.90 -5.00
N LEU A 326 23.18 -14.07 -4.01
CA LEU A 326 23.05 -12.62 -4.16
C LEU A 326 24.03 -11.86 -3.24
N PRO A 327 24.48 -10.66 -3.65
CA PRO A 327 25.17 -9.76 -2.74
C PRO A 327 24.22 -9.31 -1.62
N THR A 328 24.75 -9.08 -0.44
CA THR A 328 23.99 -8.48 0.66
C THR A 328 23.49 -7.09 0.25
N ASN A 329 22.27 -6.74 0.65
CA ASN A 329 21.75 -5.40 0.43
C ASN A 329 22.64 -4.37 1.16
N PRO A 330 23.28 -3.43 0.43
CA PRO A 330 24.12 -2.41 1.06
C PRO A 330 23.33 -1.35 1.82
N ASN A 331 22.00 -1.29 1.60
CA ASN A 331 21.08 -0.32 2.21
C ASN A 331 19.90 -1.08 2.84
N PRO A 332 20.09 -1.80 3.95
CA PRO A 332 19.00 -2.51 4.61
C PRO A 332 17.87 -1.56 5.00
N ALA A 333 16.63 -1.96 4.72
CA ALA A 333 15.49 -1.11 4.95
C ALA A 333 14.98 -1.19 6.39
N GLU A 334 14.66 -0.05 6.99
CA GLU A 334 13.93 0.04 8.25
C GLU A 334 12.43 -0.22 8.06
N VAL A 335 11.93 0.04 6.86
CA VAL A 335 10.51 -0.12 6.50
C VAL A 335 10.40 -0.86 5.16
N ILE A 336 9.52 -1.83 5.09
CA ILE A 336 9.13 -2.51 3.85
C ILE A 336 7.69 -2.15 3.52
N ASN A 337 7.42 -1.67 2.31
CA ASN A 337 6.08 -1.53 1.76
C ASN A 337 5.78 -2.64 0.77
N MET A 338 4.63 -3.30 0.94
CA MET A 338 4.13 -4.34 0.04
C MET A 338 2.72 -4.00 -0.42
N SER A 339 2.63 -3.43 -1.61
CA SER A 339 1.36 -3.12 -2.27
C SER A 339 0.91 -4.26 -3.19
N LEU A 340 0.97 -5.49 -2.68
CA LEU A 340 0.67 -6.72 -3.39
C LEU A 340 -0.03 -7.76 -2.49
N GLY A 341 -0.66 -8.74 -3.09
CA GLY A 341 -1.33 -9.81 -2.35
C GLY A 341 -1.92 -10.89 -3.24
N SER A 342 -2.71 -11.78 -2.65
CA SER A 342 -3.47 -12.77 -3.40
C SER A 342 -4.70 -12.12 -4.05
N GLY A 343 -4.93 -12.41 -5.32
CA GLY A 343 -6.14 -11.96 -6.05
C GLY A 343 -7.42 -12.70 -5.63
N ALA A 344 -7.29 -13.73 -4.79
CA ALA A 344 -8.39 -14.57 -4.26
C ALA A 344 -8.08 -14.93 -2.80
N PRO A 345 -9.08 -15.40 -2.03
CA PRO A 345 -8.86 -15.83 -0.66
C PRO A 345 -7.73 -16.87 -0.56
N ASP A 346 -6.73 -16.55 0.25
CA ASP A 346 -5.54 -17.36 0.52
C ASP A 346 -4.93 -16.87 1.84
N THR A 347 -5.05 -17.64 2.89
CA THR A 347 -4.53 -17.27 4.21
C THR A 347 -3.00 -17.31 4.20
N CYS A 348 -2.38 -16.59 5.14
CA CYS A 348 -0.93 -16.48 5.26
C CYS A 348 -0.20 -17.82 5.11
N PRO A 349 0.55 -18.03 4.02
CA PRO A 349 1.38 -19.21 3.87
C PRO A 349 2.50 -19.25 4.91
N GLN A 350 2.85 -20.45 5.39
CA GLN A 350 3.90 -20.62 6.41
C GLN A 350 5.25 -20.03 5.97
N LEU A 351 5.57 -20.05 4.67
CA LEU A 351 6.77 -19.42 4.12
C LEU A 351 6.83 -17.92 4.46
N TYR A 352 5.72 -17.20 4.25
CA TYR A 352 5.68 -15.77 4.53
C TYR A 352 5.72 -15.48 6.02
N GLN A 353 5.04 -16.30 6.84
CA GLN A 353 5.14 -16.13 8.29
C GLN A 353 6.57 -16.34 8.79
N ASP A 354 7.27 -17.38 8.30
CA ASP A 354 8.68 -17.65 8.65
C ASP A 354 9.61 -16.51 8.18
N ALA A 355 9.33 -15.87 7.05
CA ALA A 355 10.09 -14.72 6.55
C ALA A 355 9.81 -13.46 7.40
N ILE A 356 8.54 -13.15 7.67
CA ILE A 356 8.11 -12.00 8.46
C ILE A 356 8.71 -12.06 9.87
N ASP A 357 8.71 -13.22 10.51
CA ASP A 357 9.26 -13.40 11.84
C ASP A 357 10.77 -13.07 11.91
N GLN A 358 11.53 -13.47 10.88
CA GLN A 358 12.96 -13.14 10.77
C GLN A 358 13.19 -11.64 10.52
N ILE A 359 12.36 -11.03 9.68
CA ILE A 359 12.43 -9.59 9.35
C ILE A 359 12.10 -8.74 10.56
N ASN A 360 11.05 -9.09 11.30
CA ASN A 360 10.68 -8.40 12.54
C ASN A 360 11.75 -8.56 13.63
N ALA A 361 12.37 -9.74 13.73
CA ALA A 361 13.50 -9.96 14.65
C ALA A 361 14.73 -9.10 14.29
N LYS A 362 14.86 -8.68 13.03
CA LYS A 362 15.88 -7.74 12.55
C LYS A 362 15.53 -6.28 12.88
N GLY A 363 14.28 -5.99 13.22
CA GLY A 363 13.77 -4.65 13.54
C GLY A 363 13.13 -3.91 12.35
N THR A 364 13.07 -4.52 11.17
CA THR A 364 12.39 -3.94 10.00
C THR A 364 10.87 -4.06 10.14
N ILE A 365 10.14 -3.00 9.85
CA ILE A 365 8.67 -2.92 9.94
C ILE A 365 8.06 -3.16 8.56
N ILE A 366 7.07 -4.06 8.48
CA ILE A 366 6.40 -4.41 7.23
C ILE A 366 4.99 -3.80 7.20
N VAL A 367 4.72 -2.99 6.17
CA VAL A 367 3.43 -2.36 5.89
C VAL A 367 2.85 -2.99 4.62
N VAL A 368 1.59 -3.44 4.69
CA VAL A 368 0.95 -4.17 3.60
C VAL A 368 -0.43 -3.60 3.24
N ALA A 369 -0.79 -3.67 1.99
CA ALA A 369 -2.13 -3.36 1.51
C ALA A 369 -3.14 -4.42 1.98
N ALA A 370 -4.34 -4.01 2.42
CA ALA A 370 -5.36 -4.94 2.92
C ALA A 370 -6.01 -5.81 1.83
N GLY A 371 -5.96 -5.36 0.58
CA GLY A 371 -6.61 -5.99 -0.58
C GLY A 371 -7.83 -5.23 -1.06
N ASN A 372 -8.27 -5.54 -2.29
CA ASN A 372 -9.28 -4.77 -3.03
C ASN A 372 -10.53 -5.61 -3.40
N SER A 373 -10.79 -6.67 -2.69
CA SER A 373 -11.89 -7.60 -3.02
C SER A 373 -13.19 -7.31 -2.27
N ASN A 374 -13.27 -6.18 -1.53
CA ASN A 374 -14.40 -5.87 -0.63
C ASN A 374 -14.75 -7.05 0.30
N ALA A 375 -13.74 -7.67 0.89
CA ALA A 375 -13.84 -8.90 1.67
C ALA A 375 -13.06 -8.80 2.99
N ASP A 376 -13.17 -9.83 3.84
CA ASP A 376 -12.41 -9.90 5.10
C ASP A 376 -10.91 -10.06 4.80
N ALA A 377 -10.11 -9.07 5.17
CA ALA A 377 -8.66 -9.05 5.03
C ALA A 377 -7.96 -10.23 5.74
N GLY A 378 -8.60 -10.81 6.75
CA GLY A 378 -8.12 -12.01 7.44
C GLY A 378 -8.09 -13.27 6.58
N THR A 379 -8.68 -13.23 5.39
CA THR A 379 -8.69 -14.34 4.43
C THR A 379 -7.78 -14.12 3.23
N TYR A 380 -6.99 -13.04 3.21
CA TYR A 380 -6.08 -12.69 2.10
C TYR A 380 -4.62 -12.64 2.57
N THR A 381 -3.71 -13.20 1.78
CA THR A 381 -2.26 -13.07 1.94
C THR A 381 -1.88 -11.60 1.70
N MET A 382 -1.08 -11.18 2.40
CA MET A 382 -0.25 -10.63 3.36
C MET A 382 -1.01 -10.15 4.61
N SER A 383 -2.20 -9.55 4.47
CA SER A 383 -2.98 -8.99 5.59
C SER A 383 -3.30 -10.02 6.67
N SER A 384 -3.48 -11.30 6.31
CA SER A 384 -3.73 -12.38 7.27
C SER A 384 -2.48 -12.82 8.05
N CYS A 385 -1.27 -12.43 7.62
CA CYS A 385 -0.03 -12.75 8.33
C CYS A 385 0.10 -11.98 9.65
N ASN A 386 0.73 -12.60 10.66
CA ASN A 386 1.10 -11.89 11.88
C ASN A 386 2.39 -11.09 11.66
N GLY A 387 2.55 -9.98 12.37
CA GLY A 387 3.79 -9.21 12.31
C GLY A 387 3.84 -8.17 11.17
N VAL A 388 2.71 -7.87 10.54
CA VAL A 388 2.57 -6.81 9.54
C VAL A 388 1.59 -5.73 10.01
N ILE A 389 1.70 -4.54 9.45
CA ILE A 389 0.72 -3.44 9.60
C ILE A 389 -0.14 -3.44 8.35
N SER A 390 -1.42 -3.81 8.49
CA SER A 390 -2.37 -3.90 7.37
C SER A 390 -3.15 -2.61 7.20
N VAL A 391 -3.21 -2.09 5.96
CA VAL A 391 -3.74 -0.77 5.63
C VAL A 391 -4.96 -0.86 4.72
N GLY A 392 -6.09 -0.35 5.21
CA GLY A 392 -7.32 -0.18 4.43
C GLY A 392 -7.34 1.14 3.66
N ALA A 393 -8.14 1.21 2.59
CA ALA A 393 -8.26 2.40 1.75
C ALA A 393 -9.43 3.30 2.16
N SER A 394 -9.14 4.60 2.37
CA SER A 394 -10.14 5.66 2.54
C SER A 394 -10.25 6.54 1.29
N ARG A 395 -11.40 7.23 1.16
CA ARG A 395 -11.73 8.17 0.09
C ARG A 395 -11.55 9.62 0.53
N VAL A 396 -11.74 10.57 -0.39
CA VAL A 396 -11.66 12.03 -0.13
C VAL A 396 -12.55 12.47 1.04
N ASN A 397 -13.75 11.89 1.17
CA ASN A 397 -14.66 12.20 2.30
C ASN A 397 -14.31 11.46 3.61
N GLY A 398 -13.20 10.72 3.65
CA GLY A 398 -12.76 9.93 4.80
C GLY A 398 -13.52 8.63 5.03
N GLY A 399 -14.46 8.27 4.16
CA GLY A 399 -15.17 6.98 4.20
C GLY A 399 -14.34 5.83 3.63
N ARG A 400 -14.74 4.58 3.86
CA ARG A 400 -14.14 3.39 3.25
C ARG A 400 -14.31 3.41 1.73
N ALA A 401 -13.26 3.15 0.98
CA ALA A 401 -13.36 2.87 -0.44
C ALA A 401 -14.13 1.55 -0.67
N SER A 402 -15.01 1.51 -1.67
CA SER A 402 -15.94 0.37 -1.88
C SER A 402 -15.23 -0.96 -2.10
N TYR A 403 -14.08 -0.93 -2.75
CA TYR A 403 -13.23 -2.10 -3.03
C TYR A 403 -12.41 -2.55 -1.80
N SER A 404 -12.10 -1.64 -0.85
CA SER A 404 -11.17 -1.96 0.24
C SER A 404 -11.59 -3.18 1.03
N ASN A 405 -10.69 -4.11 1.23
CA ASN A 405 -10.86 -5.15 2.21
C ASN A 405 -10.99 -4.54 3.61
N TYR A 406 -11.63 -5.28 4.51
CA TYR A 406 -12.03 -4.82 5.85
C TYR A 406 -11.82 -5.94 6.90
N GLY A 407 -12.19 -5.67 8.12
CA GLY A 407 -12.14 -6.65 9.20
C GLY A 407 -11.09 -6.34 10.26
N THR A 408 -11.00 -7.23 11.24
CA THR A 408 -10.16 -7.06 12.44
C THR A 408 -8.65 -7.09 12.15
N ARG A 409 -8.26 -7.55 10.95
CA ARG A 409 -6.86 -7.60 10.50
C ARG A 409 -6.37 -6.27 9.94
N VAL A 410 -7.28 -5.34 9.65
CA VAL A 410 -6.90 -3.98 9.22
C VAL A 410 -6.57 -3.14 10.44
N ASP A 411 -5.37 -2.58 10.50
CA ASP A 411 -4.88 -1.81 11.64
C ASP A 411 -5.28 -0.32 11.55
N ILE A 412 -5.17 0.25 10.35
CA ILE A 412 -5.37 1.69 10.09
C ILE A 412 -5.86 1.89 8.66
N ALA A 413 -6.57 2.98 8.40
CA ALA A 413 -6.90 3.44 7.06
C ALA A 413 -5.98 4.59 6.62
N ALA A 414 -5.72 4.66 5.32
CA ALA A 414 -5.05 5.80 4.70
C ALA A 414 -5.67 6.09 3.31
N PRO A 415 -5.40 7.26 2.69
CA PRO A 415 -5.90 7.59 1.38
C PRO A 415 -5.52 6.55 0.32
N GLY A 416 -6.50 5.80 -0.15
CA GLY A 416 -6.35 4.87 -1.28
C GLY A 416 -7.13 5.33 -2.51
N GLY A 417 -8.00 6.32 -2.32
CA GLY A 417 -8.87 6.87 -3.36
C GLY A 417 -10.17 6.11 -3.56
N GLY A 418 -11.17 6.78 -4.07
CA GLY A 418 -12.48 6.23 -4.43
C GLY A 418 -12.68 6.08 -5.94
N GLY A 419 -11.67 6.38 -6.73
CA GLY A 419 -11.79 6.39 -8.18
C GLY A 419 -12.92 7.31 -8.65
N ASP A 420 -13.66 6.86 -9.64
CA ASP A 420 -14.77 7.63 -10.23
C ASP A 420 -15.92 7.92 -9.26
N VAL A 421 -16.03 7.18 -8.15
CA VAL A 421 -17.06 7.42 -7.12
C VAL A 421 -16.92 8.79 -6.47
N ASP A 422 -15.68 9.27 -6.29
CA ASP A 422 -15.40 10.59 -5.71
C ASP A 422 -15.28 11.70 -6.77
N GLY A 423 -15.38 11.34 -8.03
CA GLY A 423 -15.22 12.26 -9.17
C GLY A 423 -13.74 12.50 -9.53
N ASN A 424 -13.47 12.55 -10.81
CA ASN A 424 -12.14 12.81 -11.37
C ASN A 424 -11.89 14.34 -11.42
N PRO A 425 -10.71 14.87 -10.98
CA PRO A 425 -9.53 14.11 -10.52
C PRO A 425 -9.54 13.69 -9.06
N ASN A 426 -10.45 14.15 -8.26
CA ASN A 426 -10.40 14.04 -6.78
C ASN A 426 -10.56 12.60 -6.26
N GLY A 427 -10.93 11.65 -7.13
CA GLY A 427 -11.12 10.25 -6.74
C GLY A 427 -9.85 9.41 -6.65
N TYR A 428 -8.71 9.90 -7.11
CA TYR A 428 -7.47 9.14 -7.28
C TYR A 428 -6.32 9.67 -6.41
N ILE A 429 -5.29 8.84 -6.23
CA ILE A 429 -3.98 9.24 -5.71
C ILE A 429 -3.06 9.45 -6.91
N PHE A 430 -2.43 10.61 -7.00
CA PHE A 430 -1.66 11.02 -8.18
C PHE A 430 -0.15 11.03 -7.91
N GLN A 431 0.61 10.40 -8.85
CA GLN A 431 2.06 10.41 -8.89
C GLN A 431 2.58 10.42 -10.33
N VAL A 432 3.91 10.59 -10.49
CA VAL A 432 4.55 10.53 -11.81
C VAL A 432 4.65 9.09 -12.29
N LEU A 433 4.15 8.84 -13.50
CA LEU A 433 4.21 7.56 -14.21
C LEU A 433 4.94 7.69 -15.54
N ASN A 434 5.40 6.57 -16.06
CA ASN A 434 5.91 6.47 -17.42
C ASN A 434 4.76 6.30 -18.41
N GLY A 435 4.84 6.92 -19.59
CA GLY A 435 3.84 6.85 -20.65
C GLY A 435 3.96 5.60 -21.54
N GLY A 436 4.95 4.76 -21.34
CA GLY A 436 5.13 3.53 -22.12
C GLY A 436 4.03 2.50 -21.84
N THR A 437 3.49 1.88 -22.88
CA THR A 437 2.47 0.82 -22.76
C THR A 437 3.06 -0.57 -22.58
N GLN A 438 4.34 -0.75 -22.92
CA GLN A 438 5.12 -1.96 -22.70
C GLN A 438 6.37 -1.63 -21.88
N GLY A 439 7.52 -1.47 -22.53
CA GLY A 439 8.72 -1.00 -21.85
C GLY A 439 8.71 0.51 -21.54
N PRO A 440 9.64 1.00 -20.71
CA PRO A 440 9.74 2.41 -20.36
C PRO A 440 10.13 3.27 -21.57
N THR A 441 9.61 4.48 -21.60
CA THR A 441 9.87 5.50 -22.63
C THR A 441 10.34 6.81 -21.99
N SER A 442 10.68 7.82 -22.81
CA SER A 442 11.00 9.16 -22.32
C SER A 442 9.77 10.03 -22.02
N ASP A 443 8.57 9.49 -22.21
CA ASP A 443 7.31 10.17 -21.91
C ASP A 443 6.94 10.00 -20.45
N TRP A 444 6.67 11.09 -19.75
CA TRP A 444 6.30 11.12 -18.35
C TRP A 444 4.95 11.82 -18.16
N GLN A 445 4.09 11.21 -17.41
CA GLN A 445 2.72 11.62 -17.18
C GLN A 445 2.41 11.67 -15.68
N ILE A 446 1.39 12.44 -15.31
CA ILE A 446 0.80 12.35 -13.98
C ILE A 446 -0.32 11.30 -14.06
N GLY A 447 -0.15 10.21 -13.34
CA GLY A 447 -1.11 9.12 -13.30
C GLY A 447 -1.79 9.02 -11.95
N GLY A 448 -3.12 8.89 -11.98
CA GLY A 448 -3.95 8.62 -10.82
C GLY A 448 -4.25 7.14 -10.70
N MET A 449 -4.09 6.58 -9.50
CA MET A 449 -4.48 5.22 -9.17
C MET A 449 -5.37 5.21 -7.93
N ALA A 450 -6.23 4.19 -7.82
CA ALA A 450 -7.00 3.91 -6.61
C ALA A 450 -6.78 2.45 -6.20
N GLY A 451 -6.66 2.20 -4.90
CA GLY A 451 -6.40 0.86 -4.35
C GLY A 451 -5.85 0.93 -2.92
N THR A 452 -5.92 -0.17 -2.20
CA THR A 452 -5.19 -0.31 -0.93
C THR A 452 -3.68 -0.26 -1.15
N SER A 453 -3.21 -0.52 -2.39
CA SER A 453 -1.84 -0.27 -2.85
C SER A 453 -1.40 1.18 -2.74
N MET A 454 -2.31 2.14 -2.86
CA MET A 454 -2.04 3.57 -2.71
C MET A 454 -2.16 3.99 -1.25
N ALA A 455 -2.96 3.29 -0.44
CA ALA A 455 -3.07 3.53 1.00
C ALA A 455 -1.83 3.07 1.78
N SER A 456 -1.31 1.89 1.49
CA SER A 456 -0.13 1.30 2.16
C SER A 456 1.10 2.22 2.15
N PRO A 457 1.53 2.82 1.03
CA PRO A 457 2.71 3.68 0.99
C PRO A 457 2.58 4.96 1.83
N HIS A 458 1.37 5.48 2.07
CA HIS A 458 1.18 6.59 3.02
C HIS A 458 1.58 6.16 4.44
N VAL A 459 1.18 4.97 4.85
CA VAL A 459 1.54 4.45 6.18
C VAL A 459 3.02 4.10 6.24
N ALA A 460 3.60 3.48 5.20
CA ALA A 460 5.03 3.19 5.13
C ALA A 460 5.88 4.48 5.22
N ALA A 461 5.48 5.55 4.53
CA ALA A 461 6.10 6.86 4.62
C ALA A 461 6.00 7.46 6.02
N ALA A 462 4.81 7.39 6.64
CA ALA A 462 4.61 7.89 8.00
C ALA A 462 5.46 7.12 9.03
N VAL A 463 5.59 5.79 8.87
CA VAL A 463 6.51 4.95 9.67
C VAL A 463 7.95 5.40 9.49
N ALA A 464 8.38 5.67 8.25
CA ALA A 464 9.72 6.20 7.98
C ALA A 464 9.94 7.57 8.63
N MET A 465 8.94 8.45 8.61
CA MET A 465 9.02 9.75 9.28
C MET A 465 9.18 9.61 10.81
N VAL A 466 8.49 8.63 11.43
CA VAL A 466 8.67 8.32 12.86
C VAL A 466 10.05 7.77 13.15
N GLN A 467 10.51 6.77 12.39
CA GLN A 467 11.84 6.17 12.58
C GLN A 467 12.97 7.20 12.43
N SER A 468 12.78 8.19 11.55
CA SER A 468 13.74 9.28 11.33
C SER A 468 13.99 10.17 12.57
N ILE A 469 13.02 10.30 13.47
CA ILE A 469 13.11 11.17 14.66
C ILE A 469 13.09 10.37 15.98
N ALA A 470 12.88 9.07 15.91
CA ALA A 470 12.84 8.21 17.09
C ALA A 470 14.24 8.09 17.72
N THR A 471 14.35 8.37 19.01
CA THR A 471 15.61 8.16 19.77
C THR A 471 15.98 6.69 19.91
N THR A 472 14.98 5.82 19.89
CA THR A 472 15.11 4.37 19.83
C THR A 472 14.13 3.87 18.76
N PRO A 473 14.59 3.06 17.80
CA PRO A 473 13.72 2.54 16.75
C PRO A 473 12.51 1.80 17.32
N PHE A 474 11.34 2.08 16.79
CA PHE A 474 10.12 1.36 17.16
C PHE A 474 10.15 -0.06 16.59
N THR A 475 9.69 -1.01 17.38
CA THR A 475 9.34 -2.36 16.89
C THR A 475 8.04 -2.31 16.10
N TRP A 476 7.74 -3.35 15.32
CA TRP A 476 6.47 -3.40 14.56
C TRP A 476 5.23 -3.32 15.47
N THR A 477 5.28 -3.94 16.67
CA THR A 477 4.18 -3.86 17.66
C THR A 477 4.02 -2.45 18.21
N GLY A 478 5.12 -1.83 18.64
CA GLY A 478 5.11 -0.46 19.14
C GLY A 478 4.64 0.54 18.09
N MET A 479 5.08 0.38 16.85
CA MET A 479 4.65 1.23 15.72
C MET A 479 3.18 1.03 15.38
N ARG A 480 2.70 -0.21 15.31
CA ARG A 480 1.29 -0.51 15.09
C ARG A 480 0.41 0.13 16.15
N ASP A 481 0.78 -0.02 17.42
CA ASP A 481 0.00 0.52 18.53
C ASP A 481 0.03 2.07 18.52
N LEU A 482 1.17 2.68 18.17
CA LEU A 482 1.29 4.13 17.97
C LEU A 482 0.41 4.64 16.83
N LEU A 483 0.42 3.97 15.66
CA LEU A 483 -0.44 4.30 14.52
C LEU A 483 -1.92 4.24 14.89
N ARG A 484 -2.34 3.20 15.60
CA ARG A 484 -3.73 3.04 16.05
C ARG A 484 -4.14 4.12 17.06
N ALA A 485 -3.25 4.47 17.98
CA ALA A 485 -3.52 5.48 19.01
C ALA A 485 -3.56 6.91 18.45
N SER A 486 -2.73 7.22 17.44
CA SER A 486 -2.67 8.53 16.80
C SER A 486 -3.69 8.71 15.68
N ALA A 487 -4.34 7.63 15.23
CA ALA A 487 -5.29 7.68 14.12
C ALA A 487 -6.42 8.69 14.39
N ARG A 488 -6.75 9.49 13.37
CA ARG A 488 -7.87 10.41 13.40
C ARG A 488 -9.17 9.63 13.18
N PRO A 489 -10.22 9.86 14.00
CA PRO A 489 -11.52 9.23 13.81
C PRO A 489 -12.10 9.50 12.42
N PHE A 490 -12.81 8.51 11.88
CA PHE A 490 -13.48 8.67 10.59
C PHE A 490 -14.52 9.79 10.63
N PRO A 491 -14.48 10.76 9.69
CA PRO A 491 -15.45 11.85 9.64
C PRO A 491 -16.86 11.39 9.22
N VAL A 492 -16.95 10.23 8.58
CA VAL A 492 -18.21 9.54 8.24
C VAL A 492 -18.26 8.19 8.97
N ALA A 493 -19.46 7.73 9.29
CA ALA A 493 -19.62 6.45 9.98
C ALA A 493 -19.14 5.29 9.10
N ILE A 494 -18.22 4.48 9.64
CA ILE A 494 -17.82 3.20 9.06
C ILE A 494 -18.69 2.10 9.70
N SER A 495 -19.24 1.20 8.89
CA SER A 495 -20.01 0.07 9.40
C SER A 495 -19.17 -0.79 10.34
N SER A 496 -19.75 -1.18 11.47
CA SER A 496 -19.09 -2.10 12.42
C SER A 496 -18.86 -3.50 11.84
N THR A 497 -19.57 -3.86 10.77
CA THR A 497 -19.38 -5.13 10.05
C THR A 497 -18.29 -5.07 9.00
N THR A 498 -17.86 -3.88 8.59
CA THR A 498 -16.80 -3.66 7.59
C THR A 498 -15.77 -2.61 8.07
N PRO A 499 -15.16 -2.80 9.26
CA PRO A 499 -14.19 -1.84 9.80
C PRO A 499 -12.91 -1.84 8.96
N ILE A 500 -12.28 -0.67 8.85
CA ILE A 500 -10.98 -0.49 8.18
C ILE A 500 -9.93 0.11 9.14
N GLY A 501 -9.81 -0.48 10.32
CA GLY A 501 -8.84 -0.10 11.33
C GLY A 501 -9.31 0.96 12.31
N ALA A 502 -8.38 1.51 13.08
CA ALA A 502 -8.64 2.42 14.20
C ALA A 502 -9.11 3.83 13.79
N GLY A 503 -8.83 4.23 12.56
CA GLY A 503 -9.13 5.56 12.00
C GLY A 503 -8.29 5.85 10.78
N ILE A 504 -8.28 7.11 10.32
CA ILE A 504 -7.46 7.58 9.21
C ILE A 504 -6.08 7.98 9.75
N LEU A 505 -5.01 7.65 9.05
CA LEU A 505 -3.65 8.11 9.32
C LEU A 505 -3.63 9.64 9.53
N ASP A 506 -3.04 10.07 10.64
CA ASP A 506 -2.77 11.47 10.95
C ASP A 506 -1.28 11.62 11.25
N VAL A 507 -0.54 12.15 10.28
CA VAL A 507 0.94 12.22 10.35
C VAL A 507 1.40 13.18 11.44
N ASP A 508 0.73 14.32 11.62
CA ASP A 508 1.10 15.27 12.67
C ASP A 508 0.92 14.64 14.06
N MET A 509 -0.23 14.04 14.32
CA MET A 509 -0.51 13.38 15.61
C MET A 509 0.44 12.20 15.85
N LEU A 510 0.72 11.40 14.81
CA LEU A 510 1.64 10.28 14.89
C LEU A 510 3.04 10.73 15.34
N LEU A 511 3.57 11.79 14.72
CA LEU A 511 4.89 12.33 15.03
C LEU A 511 4.93 13.02 16.40
N GLN A 512 3.86 13.70 16.79
CA GLN A 512 3.73 14.24 18.15
C GLN A 512 3.80 13.11 19.19
N MET A 513 3.01 12.07 19.03
CA MET A 513 2.97 10.95 19.97
C MET A 513 4.26 10.12 19.99
N ALA A 514 4.99 10.07 18.89
CA ALA A 514 6.29 9.40 18.82
C ALA A 514 7.35 10.08 19.71
N THR A 515 7.28 11.41 19.86
CA THR A 515 8.24 12.22 20.64
C THR A 515 7.69 12.63 22.01
N THR A 516 6.38 12.63 22.17
CA THR A 516 5.69 13.01 23.42
C THR A 516 4.64 11.95 23.75
N PRO A 517 4.98 10.93 24.52
CA PRO A 517 4.04 9.85 24.87
C PRO A 517 2.77 10.40 25.50
N PRO A 518 1.62 9.69 25.37
CA PRO A 518 0.39 10.07 26.05
C PRO A 518 0.59 10.22 27.56
N CYS A 519 -0.04 11.22 28.14
CA CYS A 519 0.01 11.47 29.59
C CYS A 519 -0.51 10.27 30.36
N ALA A 520 0.21 9.85 31.40
CA ALA A 520 -0.32 8.89 32.35
C ALA A 520 -1.54 9.51 33.06
N PRO A 521 -2.60 8.74 33.36
CA PRO A 521 -3.79 9.24 34.04
C PRO A 521 -3.52 9.91 35.40
N SER A 522 -2.40 9.56 36.03
CA SER A 522 -1.94 10.12 37.31
C SER A 522 -1.10 11.41 37.18
N ASP A 523 -0.67 11.78 35.99
CA ASP A 523 0.20 12.95 35.77
C ASP A 523 -0.61 14.19 35.38
N SER A 524 -0.98 14.97 36.37
CA SER A 524 -1.73 16.23 36.19
C SER A 524 -0.90 17.37 35.57
N THR A 525 0.41 17.21 35.43
CA THR A 525 1.32 18.22 34.89
C THR A 525 1.64 17.97 33.41
N CYS A 526 1.39 16.76 32.93
CA CYS A 526 1.62 16.38 31.54
C CYS A 526 0.63 17.09 30.60
N VAL A 527 1.12 17.57 29.47
CA VAL A 527 0.31 18.12 28.38
C VAL A 527 0.11 17.04 27.32
N PRO A 528 -1.12 16.53 27.10
CA PRO A 528 -1.35 15.50 26.10
C PRO A 528 -1.08 16.02 24.69
N PRO A 529 -0.73 15.15 23.74
CA PRO A 529 -0.63 15.50 22.32
C PRO A 529 -1.91 16.18 21.82
N THR A 530 -1.76 17.23 21.02
CA THR A 530 -2.88 18.08 20.58
C THR A 530 -3.39 17.67 19.21
N LYS A 531 -4.67 17.29 19.11
CA LYS A 531 -5.36 16.97 17.85
C LYS A 531 -5.98 18.21 17.24
N THR A 532 -5.78 18.46 15.94
CA THR A 532 -6.37 19.62 15.25
C THR A 532 -7.82 19.37 14.86
N LEU A 533 -8.72 20.30 15.22
CA LEU A 533 -10.10 20.33 14.77
C LEU A 533 -10.22 21.20 13.52
N SER A 534 -10.84 20.67 12.48
CA SER A 534 -11.23 21.43 11.30
C SER A 534 -12.63 22.01 11.45
N ASN A 535 -12.87 23.22 10.90
CA ASN A 535 -14.16 23.90 11.02
C ASN A 535 -15.32 23.07 10.45
N LYS A 536 -16.34 22.83 11.28
CA LYS A 536 -17.56 22.06 10.98
C LYS A 536 -17.32 20.57 10.68
N VAL A 537 -16.09 20.06 10.87
CA VAL A 537 -15.77 18.64 10.74
C VAL A 537 -15.92 17.96 12.10
N GLU A 538 -16.71 16.90 12.13
CA GLU A 538 -16.96 16.12 13.35
C GLU A 538 -15.84 15.10 13.58
N MET A 539 -15.22 15.13 14.74
CA MET A 539 -14.28 14.12 15.19
C MET A 539 -15.04 13.09 16.03
N ARG A 540 -15.26 11.91 15.48
CA ARG A 540 -16.12 10.84 16.03
C ARG A 540 -15.32 9.73 16.69
N GLY A 541 -15.98 8.91 17.50
CA GLY A 541 -15.41 7.70 18.10
C GLY A 541 -14.38 7.96 19.21
N LEU A 542 -14.34 9.16 19.77
CA LEU A 542 -13.41 9.50 20.84
C LEU A 542 -13.72 8.69 22.10
N SER A 543 -12.65 8.16 22.73
CA SER A 543 -12.75 7.35 23.95
C SER A 543 -11.62 7.70 24.91
N SER A 544 -11.93 7.66 26.22
CA SER A 544 -10.96 7.86 27.30
C SER A 544 -11.38 7.04 28.52
N GLN A 545 -10.37 6.50 29.23
CA GLN A 545 -10.54 5.75 30.48
C GLN A 545 -10.14 6.59 31.71
N GLY A 546 -10.51 7.90 31.68
CA GLY A 546 -10.19 8.84 32.75
C GLY A 546 -9.02 9.79 32.47
N GLY A 547 -8.39 9.66 31.29
CA GLY A 547 -7.37 10.59 30.82
C GLY A 547 -7.94 11.82 30.11
N ASP A 548 -7.05 12.73 29.72
CA ASP A 548 -7.39 13.96 29.01
C ASP A 548 -7.13 13.84 27.51
N GLY A 549 -8.02 14.39 26.69
CA GLY A 549 -7.80 14.66 25.27
C GLY A 549 -7.62 16.17 25.04
N LEU A 550 -6.61 16.57 24.26
CA LEU A 550 -6.37 17.97 23.91
C LEU A 550 -6.58 18.20 22.42
N TYR A 551 -7.29 19.29 22.10
CA TYR A 551 -7.64 19.64 20.72
C TYR A 551 -7.35 21.12 20.48
N SER A 552 -6.93 21.47 19.26
CA SER A 552 -6.73 22.85 18.83
C SER A 552 -7.68 23.22 17.69
N PHE A 553 -8.09 24.49 17.64
CA PHE A 553 -8.98 25.03 16.60
C PHE A 553 -8.54 26.44 16.25
N GLN A 554 -8.26 26.69 14.98
CA GLN A 554 -7.92 28.02 14.50
C GLN A 554 -9.20 28.84 14.31
N ALA A 555 -9.33 29.94 15.05
CA ALA A 555 -10.51 30.79 15.05
C ALA A 555 -10.21 32.19 14.50
N THR A 556 -11.13 32.71 13.67
CA THR A 556 -11.07 34.07 13.10
C THR A 556 -11.70 35.07 14.05
N ALA A 557 -11.10 36.26 14.18
CA ALA A 557 -11.57 37.34 15.00
C ALA A 557 -13.05 37.73 14.71
N GLY A 558 -13.80 38.07 15.75
CA GLY A 558 -15.14 38.60 15.66
C GLY A 558 -16.27 37.59 15.33
N THR A 559 -15.91 36.38 14.89
CA THR A 559 -16.91 35.34 14.57
C THR A 559 -17.07 34.37 15.72
N PRO A 560 -18.29 34.13 16.25
CA PRO A 560 -18.49 33.18 17.33
C PRO A 560 -18.10 31.76 16.98
N VAL A 561 -17.38 31.09 17.88
CA VAL A 561 -17.02 29.67 17.79
C VAL A 561 -17.81 28.88 18.81
N SER A 562 -18.33 27.73 18.40
CA SER A 562 -19.00 26.76 19.30
C SER A 562 -18.19 25.45 19.28
N PHE A 563 -17.81 24.97 20.46
CA PHE A 563 -17.26 23.62 20.66
C PHE A 563 -18.34 22.77 21.29
N MET A 564 -18.62 21.61 20.70
CA MET A 564 -19.72 20.75 21.14
C MET A 564 -19.25 19.30 21.21
N THR A 565 -19.62 18.59 22.28
CA THR A 565 -19.56 17.13 22.33
C THR A 565 -20.98 16.55 22.41
N PHE A 566 -21.15 15.36 21.81
CA PHE A 566 -22.42 14.62 21.83
C PHE A 566 -22.21 13.16 21.44
N GLY A 567 -23.25 12.35 21.63
CA GLY A 567 -23.19 10.90 21.36
C GLY A 567 -22.31 10.14 22.35
N GLY A 568 -22.11 8.85 22.09
CA GLY A 568 -21.34 7.97 22.95
C GLY A 568 -21.97 7.73 24.34
N THR A 569 -21.14 7.18 25.24
CA THR A 569 -21.51 6.85 26.63
C THR A 569 -20.44 7.36 27.58
N GLY A 570 -20.79 7.55 28.86
CA GLY A 570 -19.87 7.97 29.91
C GLY A 570 -20.08 9.41 30.37
N ASN A 571 -19.02 10.05 30.87
CA ASN A 571 -19.01 11.41 31.39
C ASN A 571 -17.81 12.18 30.88
N VAL A 572 -18.02 13.38 30.36
CA VAL A 572 -16.96 14.25 29.87
C VAL A 572 -17.12 15.68 30.40
N ALA A 573 -16.02 16.30 30.79
CA ALA A 573 -15.90 17.73 31.05
C ALA A 573 -15.11 18.39 29.91
N MET A 574 -15.53 19.58 29.49
CA MET A 574 -14.88 20.37 28.43
C MET A 574 -14.34 21.68 29.02
N TYR A 575 -13.06 21.95 28.77
CA TYR A 575 -12.38 23.19 29.14
C TYR A 575 -11.80 23.83 27.89
N VAL A 576 -11.90 25.14 27.74
CA VAL A 576 -11.49 25.88 26.53
C VAL A 576 -10.68 27.11 26.92
N SER A 577 -9.56 27.36 26.22
CA SER A 577 -8.76 28.59 26.36
C SER A 577 -8.19 29.06 25.01
N ALA A 578 -8.05 30.38 24.87
CA ALA A 578 -7.40 31.02 23.75
C ALA A 578 -5.88 31.08 23.98
N GLY A 579 -5.08 30.64 22.99
CA GLY A 579 -3.62 30.77 22.96
C GLY A 579 -2.84 29.96 24.01
N LYS A 580 -3.52 29.21 24.88
CA LYS A 580 -2.88 28.39 25.92
C LYS A 580 -3.68 27.12 26.19
N THR A 581 -3.01 26.07 26.63
CA THR A 581 -3.62 24.80 27.02
C THR A 581 -4.46 24.96 28.28
N PRO A 582 -5.78 24.65 28.26
CA PRO A 582 -6.60 24.70 29.46
C PRO A 582 -6.34 23.52 30.39
N THR A 583 -6.54 23.74 31.70
CA THR A 583 -6.60 22.71 32.74
C THR A 583 -7.96 22.71 33.41
N SER A 584 -8.22 21.75 34.30
CA SER A 584 -9.48 21.76 35.11
C SER A 584 -9.58 22.96 36.08
N SER A 585 -8.44 23.60 36.40
CA SER A 585 -8.35 24.77 37.29
C SER A 585 -8.03 26.09 36.59
N SER A 586 -7.58 26.07 35.30
CA SER A 586 -7.22 27.24 34.50
C SER A 586 -7.79 27.12 33.09
N TYR A 587 -8.81 27.90 32.79
CA TYR A 587 -9.54 27.92 31.51
C TYR A 587 -10.22 29.27 31.31
N ASP A 588 -10.57 29.60 30.07
CA ASP A 588 -11.34 30.80 29.75
C ASP A 588 -12.85 30.49 29.72
N ALA A 589 -13.24 29.28 29.32
CA ALA A 589 -14.62 28.82 29.35
C ALA A 589 -14.68 27.31 29.62
N ARG A 590 -15.79 26.82 30.18
CA ARG A 590 -16.00 25.38 30.43
C ARG A 590 -17.45 24.96 30.28
N SER A 591 -17.66 23.66 30.08
CA SER A 591 -18.92 22.95 30.23
C SER A 591 -18.67 21.62 30.96
N THR A 592 -19.32 21.41 32.11
CA THR A 592 -19.06 20.27 33.01
C THR A 592 -20.36 19.69 33.55
N ARG A 593 -21.32 19.36 32.65
CA ARG A 593 -22.57 18.68 33.05
C ARG A 593 -22.24 17.27 33.52
N ALA A 594 -22.45 17.01 34.78
CA ALA A 594 -22.18 15.70 35.38
C ALA A 594 -23.06 14.62 34.76
N GLY A 595 -22.46 13.43 34.54
CA GLY A 595 -23.14 12.28 33.94
C GLY A 595 -23.53 12.45 32.47
N SER A 596 -22.96 13.41 31.77
CA SER A 596 -23.32 13.73 30.38
C SER A 596 -22.14 13.69 29.45
N THR A 597 -22.37 13.16 28.26
CA THR A 597 -21.48 13.27 27.10
C THR A 597 -21.74 14.52 26.26
N THR A 598 -22.85 15.21 26.49
CA THR A 598 -23.19 16.43 25.75
C THR A 598 -22.73 17.67 26.51
N GLN A 599 -21.66 18.29 25.99
CA GLN A 599 -21.09 19.53 26.49
C GLN A 599 -21.11 20.58 25.38
N THR A 600 -21.24 21.87 25.73
CA THR A 600 -21.18 22.96 24.76
C THR A 600 -20.49 24.16 25.38
N VAL A 601 -19.51 24.71 24.70
CA VAL A 601 -18.86 25.98 24.99
C VAL A 601 -18.97 26.88 23.77
N ARG A 602 -19.35 28.14 23.99
CA ARG A 602 -19.40 29.16 22.94
C ARG A 602 -18.54 30.35 23.34
N VAL A 603 -17.66 30.78 22.45
CA VAL A 603 -16.73 31.89 22.65
C VAL A 603 -16.70 32.78 21.40
N THR A 604 -16.36 34.07 21.57
CA THR A 604 -16.13 34.98 20.44
C THR A 604 -14.71 35.52 20.56
N PRO A 605 -13.80 35.15 19.64
CA PRO A 605 -12.42 35.62 19.70
C PRO A 605 -12.33 37.12 19.38
N SER A 606 -11.59 37.88 20.16
CA SER A 606 -11.28 39.28 19.88
C SER A 606 -10.20 39.49 18.85
N SER A 607 -9.36 38.48 18.64
CA SER A 607 -8.31 38.41 17.62
C SER A 607 -8.29 37.01 16.99
N THR A 608 -7.77 36.89 15.78
CA THR A 608 -7.52 35.57 15.18
C THR A 608 -6.52 34.82 16.04
N THR A 609 -6.91 33.64 16.57
CA THR A 609 -6.15 32.89 17.56
C THR A 609 -6.47 31.41 17.52
N THR A 610 -5.59 30.59 18.08
CA THR A 610 -5.84 29.18 18.29
C THR A 610 -6.55 28.98 19.63
N TYR A 611 -7.72 28.36 19.63
CA TYR A 611 -8.35 27.83 20.83
C TYR A 611 -7.87 26.41 21.10
N TYR A 612 -7.61 26.12 22.37
CA TYR A 612 -7.37 24.77 22.85
C TYR A 612 -8.57 24.27 23.63
N VAL A 613 -9.00 23.04 23.34
CA VAL A 613 -10.12 22.36 23.98
C VAL A 613 -9.61 21.11 24.68
N ARG A 614 -9.75 21.02 25.98
CA ARG A 614 -9.45 19.83 26.78
C ARG A 614 -10.74 19.10 27.10
N LEU A 615 -10.80 17.80 26.81
CA LEU A 615 -11.85 16.88 27.25
C LEU A 615 -11.29 16.00 28.34
N SER A 616 -11.89 16.00 29.52
CA SER A 616 -11.49 15.19 30.68
C SER A 616 -12.62 14.27 31.10
N GLY A 617 -12.32 13.02 31.44
CA GLY A 617 -13.27 12.05 31.96
C GLY A 617 -13.23 10.69 31.30
N SER A 618 -14.17 9.82 31.68
CA SER A 618 -14.31 8.47 31.12
C SER A 618 -15.49 8.45 30.15
N TYR A 619 -15.22 8.22 28.88
CA TYR A 619 -16.22 8.22 27.81
C TYR A 619 -15.81 7.28 26.66
N SER A 620 -16.81 6.83 25.87
CA SER A 620 -16.60 5.98 24.70
C SER A 620 -17.57 6.35 23.59
N GLY A 621 -17.09 6.41 22.33
CA GLY A 621 -17.87 6.72 21.15
C GLY A 621 -18.31 8.18 21.05
N LEU A 622 -17.65 9.11 21.78
CA LEU A 622 -17.96 10.53 21.80
C LEU A 622 -17.65 11.20 20.46
N THR A 623 -18.44 12.20 20.10
CA THR A 623 -18.18 13.11 18.97
C THR A 623 -17.84 14.50 19.49
N LEU A 624 -16.77 15.12 18.97
CA LEU A 624 -16.38 16.51 19.19
C LEU A 624 -16.41 17.28 17.87
N VAL A 625 -16.95 18.51 17.90
CA VAL A 625 -16.93 19.42 16.73
C VAL A 625 -16.67 20.85 17.16
N GLY A 626 -15.80 21.54 16.39
CA GLY A 626 -15.62 22.99 16.42
C GLY A 626 -16.35 23.63 15.23
N ARG A 627 -17.15 24.66 15.46
CA ARG A 627 -17.92 25.35 14.41
C ARG A 627 -17.77 26.87 14.54
N GLN A 628 -17.30 27.49 13.48
CA GLN A 628 -17.23 28.93 13.30
C GLN A 628 -18.03 29.37 12.07
#